data_a844d05b130ac377a7aaf6c12d39586f
#
_entry.id   a844d05b130ac377a7aaf6c12d39586f
#
_cell.length_a   1.000
_cell.length_b   1.000
_cell.length_c   1.000
_cell.angle_alpha   90.00
_cell.angle_beta   90.00
_cell.angle_gamma   90.00
#
_symmetry.space_group_name_H-M   'P 1'
#
loop_
_entity.id
_entity.type
_entity.pdbx_description
1 polymer ?
#
loop_
_entity_poly.entity_id
_entity_poly.type
_entity_poly.pdbx_seq_one_letter_code
_entity_poly.pdbx_strand_id
1 'polypeptide(L)'
;MDYKNVTLTGIPDAIFESDNKKIIIIDYKTARYTEGQDSMMPIYNTQLNAYAYITEKLNLGVIEKLYLIYFEPPESKNFARIADKYTTKQGFEMPFVPKIHEIKKDTRTIEKLMDKAYEIYVKTIPQMAKNCKNCTNLDNICNRI
;
A
#
# COMPACT_ATOMS: atom_id res chain seq x y z
N MET A 1 -15.80 -4.67 -6.23
CA MET A 1 -15.90 -5.95 -6.96
C MET A 1 -16.22 -7.05 -5.95
N ASP A 2 -17.26 -7.83 -6.23
CA ASP A 2 -17.71 -8.88 -5.32
C ASP A 2 -17.15 -10.24 -5.73
N TYR A 3 -16.71 -11.00 -4.75
CA TYR A 3 -16.26 -12.38 -4.89
C TYR A 3 -16.82 -13.20 -3.76
N LYS A 4 -17.74 -14.13 -4.07
CA LYS A 4 -18.51 -14.90 -3.07
C LYS A 4 -19.16 -13.95 -2.03
N ASN A 5 -18.73 -14.04 -0.78
CA ASN A 5 -19.27 -13.27 0.35
C ASN A 5 -18.34 -12.13 0.77
N VAL A 6 -17.38 -11.73 -0.07
CA VAL A 6 -16.40 -10.67 0.22
C VAL A 6 -16.44 -9.62 -0.87
N THR A 7 -16.55 -8.36 -0.49
CA THR A 7 -16.40 -7.23 -1.41
C THR A 7 -14.98 -6.69 -1.31
N LEU A 8 -14.22 -6.79 -2.41
CA LEU A 8 -12.90 -6.18 -2.53
C LEU A 8 -13.04 -4.77 -3.09
N THR A 9 -12.54 -3.80 -2.35
CA THR A 9 -12.52 -2.39 -2.75
C THR A 9 -11.10 -1.85 -2.70
N GLY A 10 -10.84 -0.79 -3.44
CA GLY A 10 -9.57 -0.10 -3.40
C GLY A 10 -9.60 1.18 -4.22
N ILE A 11 -8.77 2.14 -3.83
CA ILE A 11 -8.57 3.41 -4.51
C ILE A 11 -7.10 3.54 -4.82
N PRO A 12 -6.66 3.31 -6.07
CA PRO A 12 -5.28 3.55 -6.46
C PRO A 12 -4.99 5.05 -6.49
N ASP A 13 -3.76 5.45 -6.17
CA ASP A 13 -3.35 6.86 -6.15
C ASP A 13 -3.34 7.47 -7.56
N ALA A 14 -2.91 6.68 -8.56
CA ALA A 14 -2.95 7.10 -9.96
C ALA A 14 -3.14 5.93 -10.91
N ILE A 15 -3.89 6.20 -11.99
CA ILE A 15 -4.11 5.28 -13.10
C ILE A 15 -3.80 6.03 -14.39
N PHE A 16 -2.97 5.42 -15.23
CA PHE A 16 -2.62 5.95 -16.55
C PHE A 16 -2.99 4.93 -17.64
N GLU A 17 -3.30 5.44 -18.80
CA GLU A 17 -3.41 4.65 -20.02
C GLU A 17 -2.11 4.81 -20.81
N SER A 18 -1.49 3.70 -21.22
CA SER A 18 -0.33 3.70 -22.10
C SER A 18 -0.72 3.91 -23.55
N ASP A 19 0.26 4.16 -24.42
CA ASP A 19 0.04 4.29 -25.87
C ASP A 19 -0.61 3.05 -26.47
N ASN A 20 -0.41 1.89 -25.86
CA ASN A 20 -1.01 0.61 -26.27
C ASN A 20 -2.43 0.38 -25.70
N LYS A 21 -3.07 1.41 -25.16
CA LYS A 21 -4.39 1.31 -24.54
C LYS A 21 -4.46 0.33 -23.37
N LYS A 22 -3.34 0.15 -22.66
CA LYS A 22 -3.24 -0.66 -21.46
C LYS A 22 -3.12 0.21 -20.21
N ILE A 23 -3.43 -0.35 -19.07
CA ILE A 23 -3.49 0.36 -17.80
C ILE A 23 -2.18 0.21 -17.03
N ILE A 24 -1.68 1.32 -16.54
CA ILE A 24 -0.58 1.42 -15.58
C ILE A 24 -1.17 1.92 -14.26
N ILE A 25 -0.96 1.17 -13.19
CA ILE A 25 -1.39 1.57 -11.83
C ILE A 25 -0.17 1.97 -11.03
N ILE A 26 -0.28 3.11 -10.35
CA ILE A 26 0.78 3.65 -9.50
C ILE A 26 0.22 3.89 -8.10
N ASP A 27 1.03 3.54 -7.11
CA ASP A 27 0.80 3.85 -5.70
C ASP A 27 2.01 4.62 -5.17
N TYR A 28 1.76 5.74 -4.48
CA TYR A 28 2.79 6.63 -3.96
C TYR A 28 3.03 6.41 -2.47
N LYS A 29 4.29 6.42 -2.07
CA LYS A 29 4.69 6.33 -0.66
C LYS A 29 5.65 7.46 -0.30
N THR A 30 5.30 8.22 0.72
CA THR A 30 6.18 9.25 1.30
C THR A 30 7.00 8.61 2.43
N ALA A 31 7.91 7.72 2.05
CA ALA A 31 8.75 6.98 2.97
C ALA A 31 10.13 6.75 2.36
N ARG A 32 11.10 6.38 3.18
CA ARG A 32 12.42 5.94 2.68
C ARG A 32 12.38 4.44 2.41
N TYR A 33 12.74 4.07 1.20
CA TYR A 33 12.94 2.68 0.83
C TYR A 33 14.30 2.18 1.32
N THR A 34 14.31 1.05 2.01
CA THR A 34 15.55 0.35 2.39
C THR A 34 15.51 -1.05 1.80
N GLU A 35 16.40 -1.31 0.84
CA GLU A 35 16.46 -2.60 0.15
C GLU A 35 16.63 -3.77 1.13
N GLY A 36 15.81 -4.80 0.97
CA GLY A 36 15.83 -6.00 1.82
C GLY A 36 15.32 -5.79 3.26
N GLN A 37 14.97 -4.58 3.67
CA GLN A 37 14.49 -4.27 5.02
C GLN A 37 13.08 -3.67 5.05
N ASP A 38 12.46 -3.45 3.91
CA ASP A 38 11.10 -2.93 3.86
C ASP A 38 10.09 -4.06 4.17
N SER A 39 9.72 -4.16 5.46
CA SER A 39 8.73 -5.11 5.94
C SER A 39 7.33 -4.88 5.35
N MET A 40 7.07 -3.72 4.75
CA MET A 40 5.79 -3.37 4.14
C MET A 40 5.69 -3.82 2.68
N MET A 41 6.80 -4.16 2.03
CA MET A 41 6.81 -4.54 0.61
C MET A 41 5.83 -5.68 0.26
N PRO A 42 5.66 -6.75 1.06
CA PRO A 42 4.66 -7.78 0.80
C PRO A 42 3.23 -7.25 0.81
N ILE A 43 2.94 -6.26 1.68
CA ILE A 43 1.62 -5.62 1.79
C ILE A 43 1.37 -4.76 0.55
N TYR A 44 2.33 -3.94 0.14
CA TYR A 44 2.22 -3.09 -1.06
C TYR A 44 2.11 -3.92 -2.34
N ASN A 45 2.84 -5.04 -2.42
CA ASN A 45 2.70 -5.99 -3.52
C ASN A 45 1.26 -6.54 -3.59
N THR A 46 0.70 -6.96 -2.46
CA THR A 46 -0.68 -7.44 -2.38
C THR A 46 -1.67 -6.33 -2.77
N GLN A 47 -1.47 -5.10 -2.29
CA GLN A 47 -2.32 -3.95 -2.59
C GLN A 47 -2.38 -3.67 -4.10
N LEU A 48 -1.23 -3.52 -4.76
CA LEU A 48 -1.17 -3.26 -6.19
C LEU A 48 -1.75 -4.41 -7.02
N ASN A 49 -1.51 -5.65 -6.61
CA ASN A 49 -2.10 -6.81 -7.27
C ASN A 49 -3.62 -6.92 -7.03
N ALA A 50 -4.13 -6.43 -5.90
CA ALA A 50 -5.57 -6.32 -5.68
C ALA A 50 -6.21 -5.30 -6.63
N TYR A 51 -5.56 -4.14 -6.85
CA TYR A 51 -6.02 -3.16 -7.84
C TYR A 51 -6.02 -3.74 -9.26
N ALA A 52 -4.96 -4.46 -9.64
CA ALA A 52 -4.90 -5.15 -10.93
C ALA A 52 -6.03 -6.17 -11.08
N TYR A 53 -6.30 -6.96 -10.04
CA TYR A 53 -7.37 -7.93 -10.02
C TYR A 53 -8.76 -7.28 -10.19
N ILE A 54 -9.06 -6.22 -9.45
CA ILE A 54 -10.30 -5.45 -9.58
C ILE A 54 -10.47 -4.93 -11.01
N THR A 55 -9.43 -4.29 -11.55
CA THR A 55 -9.43 -3.71 -12.89
C THR A 55 -9.75 -4.73 -13.96
N GLU A 56 -9.09 -5.89 -13.92
CA GLU A 56 -9.28 -6.96 -14.93
C GLU A 56 -10.64 -7.67 -14.76
N LYS A 57 -11.08 -7.92 -13.53
CA LYS A 57 -12.38 -8.58 -13.26
C LYS A 57 -13.58 -7.70 -13.63
N LEU A 58 -13.46 -6.41 -13.52
CA LEU A 58 -14.48 -5.45 -13.93
C LEU A 58 -14.38 -5.08 -15.43
N ASN A 59 -13.47 -5.69 -16.18
CA ASN A 59 -13.23 -5.41 -17.61
C ASN A 59 -12.93 -3.93 -17.88
N LEU A 60 -12.26 -3.24 -16.95
CA LEU A 60 -11.87 -1.84 -17.11
C LEU A 60 -10.65 -1.67 -18.03
N GLY A 61 -9.87 -2.74 -18.23
CA GLY A 61 -8.74 -2.79 -19.14
C GLY A 61 -7.70 -3.85 -18.75
N VAL A 62 -6.66 -3.94 -19.56
CA VAL A 62 -5.55 -4.88 -19.36
C VAL A 62 -4.41 -4.18 -18.64
N ILE A 63 -3.95 -4.74 -17.56
CA ILE A 63 -2.82 -4.18 -16.81
C ILE A 63 -1.50 -4.43 -17.56
N GLU A 64 -0.78 -3.35 -17.86
CA GLU A 64 0.56 -3.38 -18.43
C GLU A 64 1.62 -3.39 -17.34
N LYS A 65 1.54 -2.45 -16.39
CA LYS A 65 2.53 -2.25 -15.33
C LYS A 65 1.87 -1.86 -14.02
N LEU A 66 2.55 -2.23 -12.93
CA LEU A 66 2.26 -1.82 -11.57
C LEU A 66 3.51 -1.16 -11.00
N TYR A 67 3.39 0.07 -10.50
CA TYR A 67 4.51 0.78 -9.92
C TYR A 67 4.23 1.24 -8.50
N LEU A 68 5.22 1.05 -7.65
CA LEU A 68 5.30 1.67 -6.33
C LEU A 68 6.36 2.76 -6.41
N ILE A 69 5.97 4.00 -6.13
CA ILE A 69 6.89 5.14 -6.19
C ILE A 69 7.08 5.71 -4.79
N TYR A 70 8.31 5.59 -4.28
CA TYR A 70 8.70 6.22 -3.03
C TYR A 70 9.18 7.64 -3.31
N PHE A 71 8.59 8.60 -2.65
CA PHE A 71 9.13 9.95 -2.54
C PHE A 71 9.97 10.04 -1.27
N GLU A 72 11.28 9.88 -1.42
CA GLU A 72 12.20 9.91 -0.29
C GLU A 72 12.55 11.34 0.09
N PRO A 73 12.40 11.72 1.38
CA PRO A 73 12.91 12.98 1.85
C PRO A 73 14.46 12.96 1.85
N PRO A 74 15.11 14.11 1.71
CA PRO A 74 16.57 14.21 1.77
C PRO A 74 17.09 13.70 3.12
N GLU A 75 18.37 13.32 3.18
CA GLU A 75 18.98 12.87 4.43
C GLU A 75 18.97 13.98 5.49
N SER A 76 18.47 13.62 6.69
CA SER A 76 18.24 14.59 7.77
C SER A 76 19.47 15.38 8.20
N LYS A 77 20.67 14.77 8.16
CA LYS A 77 21.93 15.44 8.57
C LYS A 77 22.29 16.63 7.69
N ASN A 78 21.98 16.57 6.40
CA ASN A 78 22.27 17.64 5.47
C ASN A 78 21.09 18.61 5.33
N PHE A 79 19.87 18.12 5.48
CA PHE A 79 18.68 18.94 5.29
C PHE A 79 18.54 20.01 6.37
N ALA A 80 18.80 19.68 7.63
CA ALA A 80 18.73 20.64 8.73
C ALA A 80 19.68 21.86 8.52
N ARG A 81 20.82 21.67 7.81
CA ARG A 81 21.77 22.74 7.52
C ARG A 81 21.36 23.63 6.35
N ILE A 82 20.45 23.17 5.52
CA ILE A 82 20.01 23.89 4.32
C ILE A 82 18.52 24.22 4.37
N ALA A 83 17.86 23.98 5.50
CA ALA A 83 16.43 24.21 5.68
C ALA A 83 16.00 25.62 5.31
N ASP A 84 16.84 26.64 5.61
CA ASP A 84 16.57 28.04 5.28
C ASP A 84 16.40 28.28 3.78
N LYS A 85 17.04 27.46 2.93
CA LYS A 85 16.90 27.57 1.47
C LYS A 85 15.51 27.15 0.97
N TYR A 86 14.81 26.38 1.77
CA TYR A 86 13.49 25.83 1.45
C TYR A 86 12.36 26.52 2.23
N THR A 87 12.71 27.49 3.06
CA THR A 87 11.74 28.31 3.78
C THR A 87 11.36 29.51 2.90
N THR A 88 10.07 29.64 2.61
CA THR A 88 9.49 30.74 1.82
C THR A 88 8.55 31.58 2.68
N LYS A 89 8.10 32.74 2.18
CA LYS A 89 7.07 33.54 2.87
C LYS A 89 5.71 32.82 2.95
N GLN A 90 5.46 31.85 2.05
CA GLN A 90 4.22 31.08 1.98
C GLN A 90 4.28 29.76 2.76
N GLY A 91 5.47 29.37 3.24
CA GLY A 91 5.65 28.12 3.96
C GLY A 91 7.01 27.49 3.73
N PHE A 92 7.02 26.18 3.73
CA PHE A 92 8.21 25.35 3.62
C PHE A 92 8.11 24.40 2.44
N GLU A 93 9.13 24.39 1.58
CA GLU A 93 9.24 23.45 0.46
C GLU A 93 10.20 22.33 0.85
N MET A 94 9.78 21.08 0.67
CA MET A 94 10.63 19.93 0.92
C MET A 94 10.88 19.17 -0.41
N PRO A 95 12.14 19.08 -0.86
CA PRO A 95 12.45 18.28 -2.03
C PRO A 95 12.31 16.78 -1.71
N PHE A 96 11.85 16.02 -2.69
CA PHE A 96 11.80 14.56 -2.63
C PHE A 96 12.52 13.97 -3.83
N VAL A 97 13.17 12.83 -3.60
CA VAL A 97 13.78 12.04 -4.67
C VAL A 97 12.88 10.84 -4.95
N PRO A 98 12.29 10.72 -6.15
CA PRO A 98 11.45 9.57 -6.47
C PRO A 98 12.31 8.33 -6.71
N LYS A 99 11.92 7.21 -6.11
CA LYS A 99 12.42 5.87 -6.43
C LYS A 99 11.28 5.00 -6.93
N ILE A 100 11.44 4.47 -8.12
CA ILE A 100 10.41 3.71 -8.81
C ILE A 100 10.72 2.22 -8.71
N HIS A 101 9.76 1.46 -8.18
CA HIS A 101 9.82 0.00 -8.11
C HIS A 101 8.70 -0.60 -8.94
N GLU A 102 9.06 -1.38 -9.95
CA GLU A 102 8.08 -2.17 -10.70
C GLU A 102 7.65 -3.37 -9.85
N ILE A 103 6.35 -3.52 -9.66
CA ILE A 103 5.76 -4.64 -8.95
C ILE A 103 5.31 -5.67 -9.98
N LYS A 104 5.77 -6.91 -9.80
CA LYS A 104 5.33 -8.01 -10.65
C LYS A 104 3.84 -8.26 -10.48
N LYS A 105 3.11 -8.24 -11.60
CA LYS A 105 1.69 -8.62 -11.60
C LYS A 105 1.56 -10.12 -11.31
N ASP A 106 0.86 -10.45 -10.22
CA ASP A 106 0.46 -11.80 -9.84
C ASP A 106 -0.84 -11.77 -9.03
N THR A 107 -1.96 -11.84 -9.73
CA THR A 107 -3.29 -11.76 -9.11
C THR A 107 -3.81 -13.10 -8.58
N ARG A 108 -3.08 -14.21 -8.77
CA ARG A 108 -3.52 -15.58 -8.43
C ARG A 108 -3.76 -15.79 -6.94
N THR A 109 -3.15 -14.98 -6.10
CA THR A 109 -3.28 -15.10 -4.63
C THR A 109 -4.47 -14.34 -4.08
N ILE A 110 -5.04 -13.39 -4.83
CA ILE A 110 -6.05 -12.46 -4.33
C ILE A 110 -7.33 -13.21 -3.91
N GLU A 111 -7.85 -14.12 -4.74
CA GLU A 111 -9.04 -14.91 -4.39
C GLU A 111 -8.82 -15.74 -3.12
N LYS A 112 -7.64 -16.35 -2.97
CA LYS A 112 -7.31 -17.13 -1.75
C LYS A 112 -7.24 -16.24 -0.51
N LEU A 113 -6.78 -15.01 -0.64
CA LEU A 113 -6.77 -14.05 0.47
C LEU A 113 -8.19 -13.61 0.85
N MET A 114 -9.08 -13.44 -0.13
CA MET A 114 -10.49 -13.13 0.11
C MET A 114 -11.20 -14.31 0.78
N ASP A 115 -10.99 -15.54 0.32
CA ASP A 115 -11.53 -16.75 0.96
C ASP A 115 -11.07 -16.84 2.43
N LYS A 116 -9.78 -16.62 2.67
CA LYS A 116 -9.21 -16.62 4.03
C LYS A 116 -9.78 -15.50 4.91
N ALA A 117 -9.97 -14.31 4.36
CA ALA A 117 -10.60 -13.21 5.08
C ALA A 117 -12.04 -13.56 5.51
N TYR A 118 -12.80 -14.14 4.60
CA TYR A 118 -14.15 -14.62 4.92
C TYR A 118 -14.15 -15.72 5.97
N GLU A 119 -13.27 -16.71 5.86
CA GLU A 119 -13.12 -17.75 6.87
C GLU A 119 -12.82 -17.19 8.26
N ILE A 120 -11.98 -16.15 8.36
CA ILE A 120 -11.68 -15.50 9.64
C ILE A 120 -12.92 -14.77 10.15
N TYR A 121 -13.65 -14.09 9.28
CA TYR A 121 -14.85 -13.32 9.64
C TYR A 121 -15.99 -14.21 10.20
N VAL A 122 -16.21 -15.41 9.62
CA VAL A 122 -17.30 -16.28 10.04
C VAL A 122 -16.95 -17.20 11.21
N LYS A 123 -15.68 -17.33 11.56
CA LYS A 123 -15.21 -18.11 12.71
C LYS A 123 -15.35 -17.33 14.02
N THR A 124 -15.24 -18.02 15.12
CA THR A 124 -15.07 -17.37 16.43
C THR A 124 -13.84 -16.45 16.41
N ILE A 125 -13.92 -15.38 17.19
CA ILE A 125 -12.82 -14.39 17.30
C ILE A 125 -11.49 -15.12 17.50
N PRO A 126 -10.48 -14.88 16.64
CA PRO A 126 -9.19 -15.54 16.76
C PRO A 126 -8.55 -15.26 18.13
N GLN A 127 -7.92 -16.27 18.70
CA GLN A 127 -7.15 -16.06 19.91
C GLN A 127 -6.01 -15.05 19.65
N MET A 128 -5.75 -14.23 20.64
CA MET A 128 -4.66 -13.28 20.61
C MET A 128 -3.32 -13.99 20.33
N ALA A 129 -2.60 -13.52 19.31
CA ALA A 129 -1.25 -14.03 19.05
C ALA A 129 -0.33 -13.71 20.23
N LYS A 130 0.55 -14.63 20.57
CA LYS A 130 1.54 -14.44 21.63
C LYS A 130 2.34 -13.15 21.37
N ASN A 131 2.36 -12.24 22.32
CA ASN A 131 3.03 -10.94 22.23
C ASN A 131 2.40 -9.93 21.25
N CYS A 132 1.12 -10.04 20.92
CA CYS A 132 0.40 -9.06 20.12
C CYS A 132 0.16 -7.76 20.90
N LYS A 133 0.96 -6.73 20.64
CA LYS A 133 0.85 -5.42 21.33
C LYS A 133 -0.53 -4.76 21.11
N ASN A 134 -1.11 -4.90 19.92
CA ASN A 134 -2.42 -4.30 19.62
C ASN A 134 -3.53 -4.96 20.43
N CYS A 135 -3.51 -6.30 20.56
CA CYS A 135 -4.49 -7.01 21.37
C CYS A 135 -4.33 -6.66 22.85
N THR A 136 -3.08 -6.62 23.36
CA THR A 136 -2.82 -6.20 24.76
C THR A 136 -3.31 -4.78 25.03
N ASN A 137 -3.12 -3.85 24.08
CA ASN A 137 -3.61 -2.48 24.21
C ASN A 137 -5.14 -2.44 24.21
N LEU A 138 -5.80 -3.22 23.37
CA LEU A 138 -7.26 -3.32 23.34
C LEU A 138 -7.80 -3.86 24.67
N ASP A 139 -7.24 -4.96 25.19
CA ASP A 139 -7.63 -5.52 26.48
C ASP A 139 -7.46 -4.51 27.61
N ASN A 140 -6.36 -3.75 27.61
CA ASN A 140 -6.12 -2.70 28.60
C ASN A 140 -7.15 -1.56 28.53
N ILE A 141 -7.67 -1.25 27.33
CA ILE A 141 -8.74 -0.26 27.17
C ILE A 141 -10.07 -0.83 27.67
N CYS A 142 -10.43 -2.04 27.26
CA CYS A 142 -11.68 -2.69 27.65
C CYS A 142 -11.78 -2.93 29.17
N ASN A 143 -10.65 -3.22 29.83
CA ASN A 143 -10.61 -3.43 31.29
C ASN A 143 -10.62 -2.13 32.10
N ARG A 144 -10.63 -0.95 31.49
CA ARG A 144 -10.70 0.36 32.14
C ARG A 144 -12.10 0.97 32.14
N ILE A 145 -13.03 0.35 31.42
CA ILE A 145 -14.44 0.71 31.33
C ILE A 145 -15.23 -0.17 32.30
#